data_6fd18e341e556011a735e5f19077b739
#
_entry.id   6fd18e341e556011a735e5f19077b739
#
_cell.length_a   1.000
_cell.length_b   1.000
_cell.length_c   1.000
_cell.angle_alpha   90.00
_cell.angle_beta   90.00
_cell.angle_gamma   90.00
#
_symmetry.space_group_name_H-M   'P 1'
#
loop_
_entity.id
_entity.type
_entity.pdbx_description
1 polymer ?
#
loop_
_entity_poly.entity_id
_entity_poly.type
_entity_poly.pdbx_seq_one_letter_code
_entity_poly.pdbx_strand_id
1 'polypeptide(L)'
;TALVGRPEMPPLWSFGTWMSRITYFSEAEGRDVARKLRENKIPSDVIHFDTGWFGVDWQCDYAFAADRFDNPRQMLTDLRSQGFRTCLWQLPYFTPKNKFFPELVERGLYVRNGKGQLPYEDVVLDFTNPETVQWYQEKLGNLIEMGVGAIKVDFGEGAPLDAIYANGRSGLYEHNL
;
A
#
# COMPACT_ATOMS: atom_id res chain seq x y z
N THR A 1 -18.62 -13.45 10.65
CA THR A 1 -18.21 -12.79 11.91
C THR A 1 -17.54 -13.74 12.90
N ALA A 2 -17.95 -15.03 12.98
CA ALA A 2 -17.31 -15.99 13.89
C ALA A 2 -15.84 -16.28 13.51
N LEU A 3 -15.50 -16.30 12.20
CA LEU A 3 -14.15 -16.57 11.69
C LEU A 3 -13.30 -15.31 11.56
N VAL A 4 -13.89 -14.20 11.13
CA VAL A 4 -13.14 -12.98 10.76
C VAL A 4 -13.34 -11.82 11.75
N GLY A 5 -14.05 -12.02 12.82
CA GLY A 5 -14.37 -10.97 13.79
C GLY A 5 -15.42 -9.97 13.29
N ARG A 6 -15.56 -8.88 14.00
CA ARG A 6 -16.43 -7.75 13.65
C ARG A 6 -15.53 -6.54 13.30
N PRO A 7 -15.67 -5.93 12.12
CA PRO A 7 -14.93 -4.72 11.81
C PRO A 7 -15.44 -3.57 12.67
N GLU A 8 -14.57 -2.61 12.94
CA GLU A 8 -14.98 -1.33 13.48
C GLU A 8 -15.80 -0.53 12.45
N MET A 9 -16.62 0.41 12.93
CA MET A 9 -17.40 1.28 12.05
C MET A 9 -16.43 2.20 11.29
N PRO A 10 -16.39 2.13 9.94
CA PRO A 10 -15.55 3.03 9.15
C PRO A 10 -16.00 4.50 9.28
N PRO A 11 -15.10 5.46 9.11
CA PRO A 11 -15.48 6.87 9.15
C PRO A 11 -16.36 7.24 7.96
N LEU A 12 -17.27 8.21 8.15
CA LEU A 12 -18.30 8.58 7.17
C LEU A 12 -17.71 8.92 5.79
N TRP A 13 -16.56 9.59 5.71
CA TRP A 13 -15.92 9.96 4.45
C TRP A 13 -15.51 8.74 3.61
N SER A 14 -15.32 7.57 4.20
CA SER A 14 -14.95 6.35 3.47
C SER A 14 -16.06 5.80 2.59
N PHE A 15 -17.31 6.23 2.82
CA PHE A 15 -18.47 5.89 1.99
C PHE A 15 -18.74 6.92 0.88
N GLY A 16 -17.91 7.97 0.78
CA GLY A 16 -18.02 9.00 -0.24
C GLY A 16 -17.36 8.61 -1.56
N THR A 17 -17.21 9.60 -2.44
CA THR A 17 -16.59 9.39 -3.75
C THR A 17 -15.06 9.40 -3.65
N TRP A 18 -14.44 8.35 -4.16
CA TRP A 18 -12.99 8.19 -4.28
C TRP A 18 -12.58 8.48 -5.71
N MET A 19 -11.95 9.63 -5.94
CA MET A 19 -11.50 10.03 -7.27
C MET A 19 -10.14 9.41 -7.58
N SER A 20 -10.12 8.63 -8.64
CA SER A 20 -8.92 8.01 -9.19
C SER A 20 -9.04 7.88 -10.71
N ARG A 21 -7.89 7.79 -11.39
CA ARG A 21 -7.79 7.34 -12.80
C ARG A 21 -6.50 6.54 -12.91
N ILE A 22 -6.51 5.24 -12.84
CA ILE A 22 -5.31 4.42 -12.68
C ILE A 22 -4.35 5.06 -11.66
N THR A 23 -3.65 6.17 -12.02
CA THR A 23 -2.83 6.94 -11.06
C THR A 23 -2.73 8.42 -11.43
N TYR A 24 -2.28 9.23 -10.47
CA TYR A 24 -1.74 10.58 -10.67
C TYR A 24 -0.23 10.51 -10.42
N PHE A 25 0.56 10.96 -11.38
CA PHE A 25 2.02 10.79 -11.35
C PHE A 25 2.75 11.90 -10.61
N SER A 26 2.06 12.99 -10.21
CA SER A 26 2.71 14.11 -9.54
C SER A 26 1.80 14.80 -8.52
N GLU A 27 2.44 15.55 -7.63
CA GLU A 27 1.76 16.45 -6.70
C GLU A 27 0.88 17.45 -7.46
N ALA A 28 1.39 18.01 -8.56
CA ALA A 28 0.67 18.99 -9.38
C ALA A 28 -0.61 18.41 -9.99
N GLU A 29 -0.58 17.17 -10.49
CA GLU A 29 -1.79 16.51 -11.01
C GLU A 29 -2.82 16.27 -9.93
N GLY A 30 -2.42 15.73 -8.77
CA GLY A 30 -3.34 15.48 -7.66
C GLY A 30 -4.00 16.77 -7.16
N ARG A 31 -3.24 17.84 -7.02
CA ARG A 31 -3.75 19.17 -6.64
C ARG A 31 -4.71 19.76 -7.68
N ASP A 32 -4.40 19.65 -8.96
CA ASP A 32 -5.23 20.15 -10.06
C ASP A 32 -6.58 19.42 -10.11
N VAL A 33 -6.58 18.09 -9.95
CA VAL A 33 -7.81 17.30 -9.89
C VAL A 33 -8.68 17.71 -8.70
N ALA A 34 -8.11 17.84 -7.51
CA ALA A 34 -8.81 18.26 -6.31
C ALA A 34 -9.44 19.66 -6.50
N ARG A 35 -8.68 20.61 -7.04
CA ARG A 35 -9.14 21.96 -7.37
C ARG A 35 -10.33 21.92 -8.34
N LYS A 36 -10.20 21.19 -9.45
CA LYS A 36 -11.27 21.06 -10.47
C LYS A 36 -12.55 20.43 -9.92
N LEU A 37 -12.44 19.44 -9.04
CA LEU A 37 -13.60 18.85 -8.38
C LEU A 37 -14.37 19.91 -7.57
N ARG A 38 -13.68 20.75 -6.80
CA ARG A 38 -14.30 21.80 -6.01
C ARG A 38 -14.87 22.92 -6.87
N GLU A 39 -14.14 23.40 -7.88
CA GLU A 39 -14.61 24.45 -8.81
C GLU A 39 -15.88 24.02 -9.55
N ASN A 40 -15.96 22.77 -9.97
CA ASN A 40 -17.13 22.23 -10.66
C ASN A 40 -18.21 21.69 -9.70
N LYS A 41 -18.03 21.87 -8.39
CA LYS A 41 -18.99 21.42 -7.35
C LYS A 41 -19.28 19.91 -7.42
N ILE A 42 -18.28 19.11 -7.80
CA ILE A 42 -18.38 17.65 -7.85
C ILE A 42 -18.03 17.11 -6.46
N PRO A 43 -18.97 16.45 -5.75
CA PRO A 43 -18.71 15.86 -4.45
C PRO A 43 -17.65 14.76 -4.57
N SER A 44 -16.59 14.87 -3.76
CA SER A 44 -15.56 13.83 -3.65
C SER A 44 -14.86 13.95 -2.30
N ASP A 45 -14.52 12.84 -1.71
CA ASP A 45 -13.97 12.74 -0.35
C ASP A 45 -12.52 12.27 -0.34
N VAL A 46 -12.11 11.52 -1.37
CA VAL A 46 -10.78 10.94 -1.44
C VAL A 46 -10.13 11.19 -2.80
N ILE A 47 -8.85 11.55 -2.78
CA ILE A 47 -7.96 11.51 -3.94
C ILE A 47 -7.06 10.28 -3.78
N HIS A 48 -7.10 9.38 -4.76
CA HIS A 48 -6.35 8.14 -4.75
C HIS A 48 -5.16 8.22 -5.71
N PHE A 49 -3.96 8.00 -5.18
CA PHE A 49 -2.74 7.81 -5.95
C PHE A 49 -2.44 6.30 -6.04
N ASP A 50 -2.49 5.77 -7.25
CA ASP A 50 -2.20 4.36 -7.52
C ASP A 50 -0.69 4.14 -7.73
N THR A 51 -0.25 3.29 -8.64
CA THR A 51 1.14 2.83 -8.81
C THR A 51 2.19 3.92 -9.00
N GLY A 52 1.82 5.09 -9.48
CA GLY A 52 2.74 6.15 -9.92
C GLY A 52 3.23 7.12 -8.85
N TRP A 53 2.92 6.93 -7.57
CA TRP A 53 3.44 7.80 -6.53
C TRP A 53 4.85 7.44 -6.06
N PHE A 54 5.33 6.22 -6.34
CA PHE A 54 6.67 5.75 -6.04
C PHE A 54 7.73 6.37 -6.94
N GLY A 55 9.00 6.28 -6.53
CA GLY A 55 10.14 6.68 -7.35
C GLY A 55 10.19 5.97 -8.71
N VAL A 56 9.91 4.68 -8.72
CA VAL A 56 9.74 3.87 -9.95
C VAL A 56 8.35 3.25 -9.93
N ASP A 57 7.60 3.41 -11.01
CA ASP A 57 6.24 2.87 -11.15
C ASP A 57 6.23 1.36 -10.85
N TRP A 58 5.24 0.88 -10.10
CA TRP A 58 5.12 -0.49 -9.60
C TRP A 58 6.17 -0.96 -8.58
N GLN A 59 7.23 -0.19 -8.32
CA GLN A 59 8.24 -0.56 -7.32
C GLN A 59 7.91 0.08 -5.97
N CYS A 60 7.06 -0.58 -5.18
CA CYS A 60 6.61 -0.09 -3.89
C CYS A 60 7.80 0.17 -2.95
N ASP A 61 8.15 1.43 -2.74
CA ASP A 61 9.26 1.86 -1.89
C ASP A 61 8.82 2.70 -0.68
N TYR A 62 7.50 2.83 -0.47
CA TYR A 62 6.86 3.57 0.63
C TYR A 62 7.34 5.03 0.73
N ALA A 63 7.77 5.61 -0.38
CA ALA A 63 8.19 7.00 -0.45
C ALA A 63 7.61 7.69 -1.69
N PHE A 64 7.19 8.94 -1.52
CA PHE A 64 6.82 9.76 -2.66
C PHE A 64 8.04 10.04 -3.54
N ALA A 65 7.87 9.94 -4.85
CA ALA A 65 8.91 10.26 -5.84
C ALA A 65 9.37 11.71 -5.70
N ALA A 66 10.62 11.93 -5.28
CA ALA A 66 11.14 13.25 -4.94
C ALA A 66 11.22 14.22 -6.14
N ASP A 67 11.24 13.69 -7.38
CA ASP A 67 11.24 14.46 -8.60
C ASP A 67 9.84 14.94 -9.06
N ARG A 68 8.77 14.43 -8.41
CA ARG A 68 7.37 14.67 -8.81
C ARG A 68 6.46 15.10 -7.66
N PHE A 69 6.95 14.98 -6.44
CA PHE A 69 6.27 15.39 -5.21
C PHE A 69 7.24 16.22 -4.36
N ASP A 70 7.21 17.53 -4.54
CA ASP A 70 8.15 18.46 -3.90
C ASP A 70 7.97 18.51 -2.39
N ASN A 71 6.72 18.54 -1.93
CA ASN A 71 6.40 18.57 -0.50
C ASN A 71 5.14 17.75 -0.19
N PRO A 72 5.25 16.41 -0.17
CA PRO A 72 4.09 15.54 0.02
C PRO A 72 3.36 15.79 1.35
N ARG A 73 4.03 16.13 2.43
CA ARG A 73 3.39 16.48 3.71
C ARG A 73 2.51 17.72 3.58
N GLN A 74 2.99 18.75 2.89
CA GLN A 74 2.18 19.96 2.65
C GLN A 74 1.04 19.66 1.70
N MET A 75 1.26 18.87 0.64
CA MET A 75 0.19 18.44 -0.26
C MET A 75 -0.94 17.74 0.50
N LEU A 76 -0.61 16.77 1.35
CA LEU A 76 -1.59 16.04 2.15
C LEU A 76 -2.36 16.97 3.10
N THR A 77 -1.68 17.95 3.71
CA THR A 77 -2.28 18.94 4.57
C THR A 77 -3.26 19.83 3.80
N ASP A 78 -2.88 20.31 2.62
CA ASP A 78 -3.68 21.18 1.78
C ASP A 78 -4.91 20.44 1.22
N LEU A 79 -4.76 19.20 0.77
CA LEU A 79 -5.88 18.36 0.35
C LEU A 79 -6.86 18.13 1.50
N ARG A 80 -6.34 17.86 2.70
CA ARG A 80 -7.16 17.68 3.90
C ARG A 80 -7.93 18.96 4.25
N SER A 81 -7.32 20.14 4.13
CA SER A 81 -8.00 21.43 4.37
C SER A 81 -9.14 21.70 3.40
N GLN A 82 -9.06 21.13 2.20
CA GLN A 82 -10.12 21.19 1.18
C GLN A 82 -11.18 20.08 1.36
N GLY A 83 -11.11 19.29 2.42
CA GLY A 83 -12.03 18.20 2.72
C GLY A 83 -11.73 16.88 2.03
N PHE A 84 -10.54 16.71 1.43
CA PHE A 84 -10.13 15.44 0.87
C PHE A 84 -9.30 14.61 1.86
N ARG A 85 -9.44 13.30 1.80
CA ARG A 85 -8.45 12.35 2.29
C ARG A 85 -7.61 11.85 1.13
N THR A 86 -6.40 11.38 1.40
CA THR A 86 -5.54 10.79 0.38
C THR A 86 -5.41 9.31 0.64
N CYS A 87 -5.63 8.52 -0.40
CA CYS A 87 -5.36 7.08 -0.39
C CYS A 87 -4.14 6.80 -1.24
N LEU A 88 -3.25 5.92 -0.74
CA LEU A 88 -2.08 5.45 -1.46
C LEU A 88 -2.20 3.95 -1.74
N TRP A 89 -1.84 3.56 -2.95
CA TRP A 89 -1.75 2.17 -3.36
C TRP A 89 -0.44 1.53 -2.90
N GLN A 90 -0.48 0.24 -2.61
CA GLN A 90 0.69 -0.59 -2.35
C GLN A 90 0.39 -2.06 -2.63
N LEU A 91 1.44 -2.88 -2.73
CA LEU A 91 1.36 -4.33 -2.92
C LEU A 91 2.42 -5.04 -2.06
N PRO A 92 2.23 -6.34 -1.74
CA PRO A 92 3.14 -7.09 -0.87
C PRO A 92 4.27 -7.81 -1.62
N TYR A 93 4.57 -7.42 -2.87
CA TYR A 93 5.60 -8.05 -3.70
C TYR A 93 6.78 -7.12 -3.92
N PHE A 94 8.00 -7.68 -3.86
CA PHE A 94 9.24 -6.93 -4.07
C PHE A 94 10.13 -7.69 -5.05
N THR A 95 10.30 -7.11 -6.24
CA THR A 95 11.20 -7.65 -7.26
C THR A 95 12.66 -7.44 -6.87
N PRO A 96 13.63 -8.16 -7.48
CA PRO A 96 15.05 -7.92 -7.25
C PRO A 96 15.52 -6.49 -7.52
N LYS A 97 14.73 -5.69 -8.25
CA LYS A 97 15.01 -4.27 -8.53
C LYS A 97 14.54 -3.32 -7.42
N ASN A 98 13.71 -3.81 -6.50
CA ASN A 98 13.22 -3.00 -5.40
C ASN A 98 14.32 -2.77 -4.35
N LYS A 99 14.44 -1.53 -3.84
CA LYS A 99 15.47 -1.17 -2.85
C LYS A 99 15.42 -1.98 -1.55
N PHE A 100 14.25 -2.51 -1.19
CA PHE A 100 14.07 -3.32 0.02
C PHE A 100 14.35 -4.80 -0.19
N PHE A 101 14.47 -5.26 -1.44
CA PHE A 101 14.66 -6.68 -1.73
C PHE A 101 15.85 -7.31 -0.98
N PRO A 102 17.05 -6.70 -0.95
CA PRO A 102 18.18 -7.28 -0.22
C PRO A 102 17.90 -7.43 1.28
N GLU A 103 17.34 -6.41 1.91
CA GLU A 103 16.97 -6.44 3.34
C GLU A 103 15.95 -7.53 3.64
N LEU A 104 14.90 -7.63 2.82
CA LEU A 104 13.82 -8.60 3.01
C LEU A 104 14.33 -10.05 2.87
N VAL A 105 15.23 -10.27 1.91
CA VAL A 105 15.85 -11.59 1.69
C VAL A 105 16.79 -11.94 2.86
N GLU A 106 17.68 -11.03 3.26
CA GLU A 106 18.64 -11.25 4.35
C GLU A 106 17.93 -11.56 5.67
N ARG A 107 16.83 -10.84 5.97
CA ARG A 107 16.04 -11.06 7.19
C ARG A 107 15.03 -12.19 7.08
N GLY A 108 14.84 -12.78 5.90
CA GLY A 108 13.90 -13.88 5.71
C GLY A 108 12.43 -13.47 5.89
N LEU A 109 12.06 -12.23 5.55
CA LEU A 109 10.72 -11.68 5.75
C LEU A 109 9.73 -12.07 4.64
N TYR A 110 9.89 -13.22 4.04
CA TYR A 110 9.13 -13.67 2.89
C TYR A 110 8.63 -15.10 3.01
N VAL A 111 7.53 -15.37 2.32
CA VAL A 111 7.00 -16.71 2.11
C VAL A 111 7.99 -17.51 1.25
N ARG A 112 8.24 -18.76 1.58
CA ARG A 112 9.07 -19.68 0.77
C ARG A 112 8.17 -20.59 -0.05
N ASN A 113 8.61 -20.97 -1.25
CA ASN A 113 7.95 -22.03 -1.99
C ASN A 113 8.20 -23.40 -1.36
N GLY A 114 7.56 -24.46 -1.86
CA GLY A 114 7.70 -25.83 -1.33
C GLY A 114 9.12 -26.39 -1.37
N LYS A 115 10.07 -25.72 -2.06
CA LYS A 115 11.50 -26.04 -2.08
C LYS A 115 12.32 -25.17 -1.13
N GLY A 116 11.70 -24.29 -0.36
CA GLY A 116 12.37 -23.38 0.55
C GLY A 116 13.01 -22.14 -0.10
N GLN A 117 12.68 -21.86 -1.36
CA GLN A 117 13.23 -20.76 -2.16
C GLN A 117 12.24 -19.59 -2.27
N LEU A 118 12.70 -18.46 -2.81
CA LEU A 118 11.84 -17.35 -3.20
C LEU A 118 10.78 -17.79 -4.21
N PRO A 119 9.50 -17.39 -4.04
CA PRO A 119 8.49 -17.58 -5.06
C PRO A 119 8.78 -16.69 -6.28
N TYR A 120 8.77 -17.24 -7.49
CA TYR A 120 8.89 -16.46 -8.74
C TYR A 120 10.08 -15.47 -8.79
N GLU A 121 11.14 -15.72 -8.03
CA GLU A 121 12.29 -14.81 -7.85
C GLU A 121 11.98 -13.50 -7.09
N ASP A 122 10.73 -13.26 -6.70
CA ASP A 122 10.28 -12.09 -5.95
C ASP A 122 10.11 -12.41 -4.47
N VAL A 123 10.22 -11.39 -3.63
CA VAL A 123 9.77 -11.46 -2.24
C VAL A 123 8.24 -11.29 -2.22
N VAL A 124 7.56 -12.24 -1.59
CA VAL A 124 6.17 -12.12 -1.13
C VAL A 124 6.20 -12.07 0.38
N LEU A 125 5.70 -11.01 0.99
CA LEU A 125 5.79 -10.83 2.45
C LEU A 125 5.07 -11.93 3.22
N ASP A 126 5.73 -12.48 4.25
CA ASP A 126 5.16 -13.47 5.15
C ASP A 126 4.58 -12.80 6.41
N PHE A 127 3.30 -12.48 6.39
CA PHE A 127 2.61 -11.85 7.53
C PHE A 127 2.37 -12.79 8.72
N THR A 128 2.74 -14.07 8.62
CA THR A 128 2.79 -14.97 9.77
C THR A 128 4.06 -14.81 10.60
N ASN A 129 5.07 -14.09 10.05
CA ASN A 129 6.29 -13.72 10.74
C ASN A 129 6.10 -12.37 11.46
N PRO A 130 6.22 -12.30 12.80
CA PRO A 130 6.08 -11.04 13.55
C PRO A 130 7.05 -9.93 13.12
N GLU A 131 8.26 -10.27 12.67
CA GLU A 131 9.22 -9.27 12.17
C GLU A 131 8.74 -8.64 10.85
N THR A 132 8.11 -9.42 9.97
CA THR A 132 7.49 -8.90 8.74
C THR A 132 6.37 -7.92 9.08
N VAL A 133 5.52 -8.29 10.05
CA VAL A 133 4.42 -7.41 10.51
C VAL A 133 4.98 -6.10 11.04
N GLN A 134 6.00 -6.15 11.91
CA GLN A 134 6.63 -4.94 12.44
C GLN A 134 7.25 -4.08 11.33
N TRP A 135 8.03 -4.68 10.42
CA TRP A 135 8.64 -3.97 9.30
C TRP A 135 7.58 -3.26 8.44
N TYR A 136 6.51 -3.96 8.11
CA TYR A 136 5.42 -3.42 7.30
C TYR A 136 4.67 -2.29 8.02
N GLN A 137 4.37 -2.47 9.31
CA GLN A 137 3.71 -1.45 10.12
C GLN A 137 4.55 -0.18 10.24
N GLU A 138 5.88 -0.28 10.33
CA GLU A 138 6.77 0.88 10.33
C GLU A 138 6.67 1.66 9.00
N LYS A 139 6.66 0.98 7.85
CA LYS A 139 6.52 1.64 6.55
C LYS A 139 5.19 2.37 6.41
N LEU A 140 4.10 1.71 6.74
CA LEU A 140 2.76 2.31 6.69
C LEU A 140 2.56 3.39 7.76
N GLY A 141 3.08 3.19 8.97
CA GLY A 141 3.03 4.16 10.05
C GLY A 141 3.61 5.51 9.66
N ASN A 142 4.77 5.52 9.02
CA ASN A 142 5.39 6.74 8.51
C ASN A 142 4.51 7.51 7.51
N LEU A 143 3.77 6.81 6.65
CA LEU A 143 2.84 7.43 5.70
C LEU A 143 1.61 8.01 6.43
N ILE A 144 1.06 7.28 7.39
CA ILE A 144 -0.09 7.73 8.20
C ILE A 144 0.30 8.96 9.03
N GLU A 145 1.46 8.97 9.66
CA GLU A 145 2.01 10.12 10.40
C GLU A 145 2.27 11.33 9.48
N MET A 146 2.57 11.10 8.21
CA MET A 146 2.68 12.16 7.22
C MET A 146 1.33 12.82 6.91
N GLY A 147 0.21 12.09 7.08
CA GLY A 147 -1.15 12.58 6.84
C GLY A 147 -1.97 11.78 5.83
N VAL A 148 -1.45 10.62 5.38
CA VAL A 148 -2.20 9.69 4.52
C VAL A 148 -3.43 9.18 5.27
N GLY A 149 -4.59 9.20 4.62
CA GLY A 149 -5.87 8.84 5.24
C GLY A 149 -6.30 7.40 5.04
N ALA A 150 -5.82 6.77 3.98
CA ALA A 150 -6.14 5.37 3.66
C ALA A 150 -5.01 4.72 2.85
N ILE A 151 -4.96 3.40 2.92
CA ILE A 151 -4.04 2.57 2.13
C ILE A 151 -4.87 1.55 1.35
N LYS A 152 -4.71 1.53 0.03
CA LYS A 152 -5.21 0.44 -0.82
C LYS A 152 -4.17 -0.68 -0.78
N VAL A 153 -4.57 -1.83 -0.25
CA VAL A 153 -3.77 -3.05 -0.26
C VAL A 153 -4.21 -3.87 -1.47
N ASP A 154 -3.35 -3.96 -2.46
CA ASP A 154 -3.66 -4.67 -3.71
C ASP A 154 -2.82 -5.94 -3.84
N PHE A 155 -3.31 -6.91 -4.63
CA PHE A 155 -2.71 -8.23 -4.82
C PHE A 155 -2.64 -9.07 -3.53
N GLY A 156 -1.72 -10.03 -3.46
CA GLY A 156 -1.56 -10.99 -2.37
C GLY A 156 -1.77 -12.43 -2.82
N GLU A 157 -2.54 -12.65 -3.89
CA GLU A 157 -2.87 -13.95 -4.49
C GLU A 157 -1.67 -14.69 -5.08
N GLY A 158 -0.54 -14.00 -5.27
CA GLY A 158 0.69 -14.60 -5.77
C GLY A 158 1.46 -15.46 -4.75
N ALA A 159 1.02 -15.53 -3.49
CA ALA A 159 1.59 -16.45 -2.53
C ALA A 159 1.30 -17.89 -2.98
N PRO A 160 2.32 -18.76 -3.18
CA PRO A 160 2.11 -20.11 -3.72
C PRO A 160 1.34 -21.00 -2.74
N LEU A 161 0.49 -21.89 -3.29
CA LEU A 161 -0.31 -22.82 -2.48
C LEU A 161 0.56 -23.89 -1.77
N ASP A 162 1.74 -24.18 -2.29
CA ASP A 162 2.74 -25.03 -1.67
C ASP A 162 3.70 -24.26 -0.73
N ALA A 163 3.35 -23.02 -0.42
CA ALA A 163 4.19 -22.14 0.38
C ALA A 163 4.49 -22.68 1.77
N ILE A 164 5.68 -22.31 2.25
CA ILE A 164 6.13 -22.56 3.62
C ILE A 164 6.14 -21.21 4.34
N TYR A 165 5.25 -21.09 5.33
CA TYR A 165 5.10 -19.91 6.17
C TYR A 165 5.89 -20.05 7.48
N ALA A 166 6.26 -18.92 8.08
CA ALA A 166 7.05 -18.89 9.31
C ALA A 166 6.34 -19.57 10.50
N ASN A 167 5.02 -19.57 10.53
CA ASN A 167 4.22 -20.26 11.57
C ASN A 167 4.10 -21.78 11.35
N GLY A 168 4.70 -22.33 10.31
CA GLY A 168 4.70 -23.76 9.99
C GLY A 168 3.41 -24.31 9.40
N ARG A 169 2.41 -23.47 9.14
CA ARG A 169 1.16 -23.89 8.49
C ARG A 169 1.32 -24.03 6.98
N SER A 170 0.44 -24.82 6.38
CA SER A 170 0.48 -25.04 4.92
C SER A 170 0.05 -23.79 4.15
N GLY A 171 0.65 -23.62 2.97
CA GLY A 171 0.27 -22.55 2.05
C GLY A 171 -1.19 -22.59 1.67
N LEU A 172 -1.77 -23.76 1.50
CA LEU A 172 -3.19 -23.92 1.19
C LEU A 172 -4.10 -23.33 2.29
N TYR A 173 -3.68 -23.39 3.55
CA TYR A 173 -4.42 -22.80 4.68
C TYR A 173 -4.22 -21.30 4.75
N GLU A 174 -2.98 -20.83 4.80
CA GLU A 174 -2.64 -19.43 5.02
C GLU A 174 -3.00 -18.53 3.83
N HIS A 175 -2.95 -19.05 2.59
CA HIS A 175 -3.34 -18.29 1.40
C HIS A 175 -4.80 -17.81 1.43
N ASN A 176 -5.68 -18.49 2.16
CA ASN A 176 -7.11 -18.20 2.22
C ASN A 176 -7.54 -17.48 3.51
N LEU A 177 -6.62 -17.17 4.41
CA LEU A 177 -6.86 -16.47 5.67
C LEU A 177 -6.23 -15.08 5.68
#